data_15ec26d7bbbc1dcdf0b60c1f851d2e8a
#
_entry.id   15ec26d7bbbc1dcdf0b60c1f851d2e8a
#
_cell.length_a   1.000
_cell.length_b   1.000
_cell.length_c   1.000
_cell.angle_alpha   90.00
_cell.angle_beta   90.00
_cell.angle_gamma   90.00
#
_symmetry.space_group_name_H-M   'P 1'
#
loop_
_entity.id
_entity.type
_entity.pdbx_description
1 polymer ?
#
loop_
_entity_poly.entity_id
_entity_poly.type
_entity_poly.pdbx_seq_one_letter_code
_entity_poly.pdbx_strand_id
1 'polypeptide(L)'
;MTDLMEVKEKLALSCRLLYREGLLDHGGLIGARIPGDSRMVLNPRTMRGTRGRHPGIMSAEDLVVVDAEGKKIDGINDPPSETPIFTGVFRKRSDVNACFHLHLRWATLFSVVGRPLVPVFHQAAVFGEVPVHQDPNLIQTDEQGRAVAETLGGARALLLRSHGTVIVGEDIESAFTASVLFEENAVRLYDASLLGEPKVLEGKERDETAKRTWNEKVISKIWNYYILKAQSEGLIS
;
A
#
# COMPACT_ATOMS: atom_id res chain seq x y z
N MET A 1 21.98 -8.44 -6.94
CA MET A 1 21.58 -7.12 -6.36
C MET A 1 20.48 -6.60 -7.27
N THR A 2 19.30 -6.41 -6.74
CA THR A 2 18.19 -5.77 -7.47
C THR A 2 18.64 -4.36 -7.83
N ASP A 3 18.63 -4.02 -9.10
CA ASP A 3 19.05 -2.71 -9.58
C ASP A 3 18.00 -1.65 -9.19
N LEU A 4 18.44 -0.42 -8.92
CA LEU A 4 17.57 0.73 -8.71
C LEU A 4 16.54 0.87 -9.86
N MET A 5 16.94 0.60 -11.09
CA MET A 5 16.06 0.68 -12.24
C MET A 5 14.96 -0.38 -12.17
N GLU A 6 15.25 -1.60 -11.77
CA GLU A 6 14.25 -2.66 -11.58
C GLU A 6 13.20 -2.27 -10.52
N VAL A 7 13.63 -1.68 -9.38
CA VAL A 7 12.71 -1.17 -8.36
C VAL A 7 11.82 -0.06 -8.92
N LYS A 8 12.40 0.89 -9.67
CA LYS A 8 11.66 1.99 -10.29
C LYS A 8 10.64 1.47 -11.31
N GLU A 9 11.02 0.57 -12.19
CA GLU A 9 10.11 -0.02 -13.20
C GLU A 9 8.94 -0.75 -12.56
N LYS A 10 9.22 -1.60 -11.55
CA LYS A 10 8.21 -2.36 -10.83
C LYS A 10 7.27 -1.44 -10.03
N LEU A 11 7.79 -0.39 -9.40
CA LEU A 11 6.99 0.57 -8.66
C LEU A 11 6.12 1.43 -9.60
N ALA A 12 6.67 1.87 -10.74
CA ALA A 12 5.91 2.58 -11.78
C ALA A 12 4.79 1.72 -12.37
N LEU A 13 5.08 0.43 -12.62
CA LEU A 13 4.06 -0.54 -13.02
C LEU A 13 2.96 -0.66 -11.97
N SER A 14 3.32 -0.76 -10.68
CA SER A 14 2.35 -0.80 -9.58
C SER A 14 1.45 0.44 -9.54
N CYS A 15 2.00 1.65 -9.80
CA CYS A 15 1.18 2.87 -9.94
C CYS A 15 0.09 2.70 -11.00
N ARG A 16 0.48 2.23 -12.19
CA ARG A 16 -0.47 2.06 -13.32
C ARG A 16 -1.52 0.99 -13.03
N LEU A 17 -1.11 -0.15 -12.45
CA LEU A 17 -2.02 -1.23 -12.10
C LEU A 17 -3.01 -0.82 -11.02
N LEU A 18 -2.54 -0.20 -9.91
CA LEU A 18 -3.40 0.28 -8.83
C LEU A 18 -4.35 1.38 -9.29
N TYR A 19 -3.88 2.31 -10.14
CA TYR A 19 -4.75 3.35 -10.73
C TYR A 19 -5.87 2.72 -11.54
N ARG A 20 -5.54 1.74 -12.38
CA ARG A 20 -6.50 1.04 -13.21
C ARG A 20 -7.58 0.31 -12.38
N GLU A 21 -7.21 -0.27 -11.26
CA GLU A 21 -8.14 -0.92 -10.34
C GLU A 21 -8.90 0.08 -9.44
N GLY A 22 -8.66 1.39 -9.59
CA GLY A 22 -9.30 2.42 -8.77
C GLY A 22 -8.79 2.50 -7.34
N LEU A 23 -7.60 1.92 -7.07
CA LEU A 23 -7.01 1.84 -5.74
C LEU A 23 -5.99 2.96 -5.47
N LEU A 24 -5.42 3.55 -6.52
CA LEU A 24 -4.47 4.67 -6.42
C LEU A 24 -5.03 5.89 -7.14
N ASP A 25 -5.38 6.90 -6.38
CA ASP A 25 -5.90 8.17 -6.86
C ASP A 25 -4.79 9.26 -7.01
N HIS A 26 -5.21 10.50 -7.15
CA HIS A 26 -4.32 11.65 -7.24
C HIS A 26 -3.52 11.92 -5.95
N GLY A 27 -3.99 11.48 -4.80
CA GLY A 27 -3.41 11.70 -3.47
C GLY A 27 -2.57 10.53 -2.96
N GLY A 28 -2.90 9.30 -3.36
CA GLY A 28 -2.25 8.09 -2.85
C GLY A 28 -0.76 7.99 -3.20
N LEU A 29 0.02 7.41 -2.32
CA LEU A 29 1.47 7.32 -2.38
C LEU A 29 1.94 5.88 -2.30
N ILE A 30 2.92 5.53 -3.12
CA ILE A 30 3.58 4.23 -3.00
C ILE A 30 5.09 4.38 -2.99
N GLY A 31 5.75 3.54 -2.22
CA GLY A 31 7.20 3.56 -2.09
C GLY A 31 7.80 2.20 -1.79
N ALA A 32 9.06 2.03 -2.14
CA ALA A 32 9.81 0.83 -1.87
C ALA A 32 11.26 1.14 -1.47
N ARG A 33 11.82 0.29 -0.62
CA ARG A 33 13.25 0.26 -0.32
C ARG A 33 14.05 -0.21 -1.54
N ILE A 34 15.25 0.32 -1.68
CA ILE A 34 16.25 -0.26 -2.57
C ILE A 34 16.93 -1.40 -1.79
N PRO A 35 16.90 -2.65 -2.26
CA PRO A 35 17.48 -3.78 -1.55
C PRO A 35 18.95 -3.59 -1.19
N GLY A 36 19.29 -3.78 0.10
CA GLY A 36 20.64 -3.58 0.61
C GLY A 36 21.09 -2.14 0.79
N ASP A 37 20.15 -1.20 0.70
CA ASP A 37 20.37 0.24 0.78
C ASP A 37 19.40 0.89 1.79
N SER A 38 19.77 2.04 2.33
CA SER A 38 18.88 2.84 3.18
C SER A 38 17.96 3.77 2.39
N ARG A 39 18.21 3.92 1.07
CA ARG A 39 17.43 4.76 0.18
C ARG A 39 16.08 4.14 -0.17
N MET A 40 15.13 5.00 -0.54
CA MET A 40 13.78 4.63 -0.94
C MET A 40 13.43 5.26 -2.29
N VAL A 41 12.60 4.56 -3.06
CA VAL A 41 11.98 5.08 -4.28
C VAL A 41 10.53 5.39 -3.96
N LEU A 42 10.05 6.58 -4.32
CA LEU A 42 8.67 7.03 -4.09
C LEU A 42 8.06 7.56 -5.39
N ASN A 43 6.74 7.45 -5.54
CA ASN A 43 6.06 8.23 -6.57
C ASN A 43 6.08 9.73 -6.18
N PRO A 44 6.15 10.66 -7.15
CA PRO A 44 6.40 12.06 -6.88
C PRO A 44 5.17 12.79 -6.31
N ARG A 45 5.40 13.97 -5.75
CA ARG A 45 4.34 14.92 -5.36
C ARG A 45 3.56 15.40 -6.58
N THR A 46 4.27 15.83 -7.62
CA THR A 46 3.73 16.29 -8.90
C THR A 46 4.66 15.84 -10.02
N MET A 47 4.15 15.67 -11.22
CA MET A 47 4.98 15.41 -12.40
C MET A 47 5.52 16.72 -12.97
N ARG A 48 6.77 16.70 -13.45
CA ARG A 48 7.47 17.88 -13.99
C ARG A 48 6.64 18.60 -15.06
N GLY A 49 6.55 19.90 -14.93
CA GLY A 49 5.80 20.74 -15.87
C GLY A 49 4.28 20.74 -15.65
N THR A 50 3.80 20.07 -14.61
CA THR A 50 2.38 20.00 -14.25
C THR A 50 2.13 20.50 -12.82
N ARG A 51 0.85 20.68 -12.45
CA ARG A 51 0.44 20.98 -11.07
C ARG A 51 -0.14 19.76 -10.35
N GLY A 52 0.01 18.56 -10.92
CA GLY A 52 -0.51 17.32 -10.39
C GLY A 52 0.30 16.13 -10.86
N ARG A 53 -0.21 14.95 -10.57
CA ARG A 53 0.31 13.66 -11.05
C ARG A 53 -0.83 12.78 -11.51
N HIS A 54 -0.50 11.85 -12.40
CA HIS A 54 -1.46 10.86 -12.90
C HIS A 54 -0.85 9.47 -12.81
N PRO A 55 -1.24 8.65 -11.82
CA PRO A 55 -0.61 7.34 -11.59
C PRO A 55 -0.69 6.39 -12.79
N GLY A 56 -1.74 6.50 -13.60
CA GLY A 56 -1.95 5.65 -14.78
C GLY A 56 -0.94 5.82 -15.92
N ILE A 57 -0.14 6.89 -15.92
CA ILE A 57 0.92 7.13 -16.91
C ILE A 57 2.32 7.20 -16.29
N MET A 58 2.45 6.80 -15.02
CA MET A 58 3.72 6.85 -14.29
C MET A 58 4.78 6.00 -14.98
N SER A 59 5.96 6.58 -15.18
CA SER A 59 7.17 5.90 -15.67
C SER A 59 8.24 5.81 -14.58
N ALA A 60 9.27 5.00 -14.81
CA ALA A 60 10.41 4.89 -13.90
C ALA A 60 11.16 6.21 -13.72
N GLU A 61 11.19 7.06 -14.75
CA GLU A 61 11.84 8.36 -14.74
C GLU A 61 11.12 9.40 -13.87
N ASP A 62 9.80 9.23 -13.68
CA ASP A 62 9.01 10.14 -12.84
C ASP A 62 9.28 9.94 -11.36
N LEU A 63 9.79 8.77 -10.96
CA LEU A 63 9.97 8.40 -9.57
C LEU A 63 11.16 9.12 -8.92
N VAL A 64 11.02 9.37 -7.62
CA VAL A 64 12.00 10.11 -6.82
C VAL A 64 12.75 9.16 -5.91
N VAL A 65 14.05 9.36 -5.77
CA VAL A 65 14.88 8.66 -4.78
C VAL A 65 15.11 9.60 -3.59
N VAL A 66 14.86 9.08 -2.40
CA VAL A 66 15.12 9.80 -1.14
C VAL A 66 16.01 8.97 -0.21
N ASP A 67 16.71 9.64 0.72
CA ASP A 67 17.47 8.98 1.78
C ASP A 67 16.57 8.47 2.91
N ALA A 68 17.17 7.91 3.96
CA ALA A 68 16.46 7.40 5.13
C ALA A 68 15.71 8.49 5.93
N GLU A 69 16.07 9.74 5.75
CA GLU A 69 15.45 10.92 6.35
C GLU A 69 14.37 11.53 5.45
N GLY A 70 14.14 10.97 4.24
CA GLY A 70 13.18 11.46 3.27
C GLY A 70 13.66 12.64 2.43
N LYS A 71 14.93 12.98 2.49
CA LYS A 71 15.53 14.05 1.69
C LYS A 71 15.79 13.53 0.27
N LYS A 72 15.39 14.31 -0.74
CA LYS A 72 15.64 13.98 -2.14
C LYS A 72 17.13 13.81 -2.44
N ILE A 73 17.46 12.68 -3.08
CA ILE A 73 18.80 12.37 -3.58
C ILE A 73 18.82 12.42 -5.12
N ASP A 74 17.78 11.87 -5.78
CA ASP A 74 17.74 11.77 -7.24
C ASP A 74 16.30 11.86 -7.76
N GLY A 75 16.15 12.12 -9.05
CA GLY A 75 14.89 12.24 -9.77
C GLY A 75 14.56 13.67 -10.18
N ILE A 76 13.77 13.79 -11.25
CA ILE A 76 13.38 15.09 -11.83
C ILE A 76 12.26 15.79 -11.07
N ASN A 77 11.50 15.02 -10.28
CA ASN A 77 10.34 15.48 -9.52
C ASN A 77 10.70 15.68 -8.05
N ASP A 78 9.78 16.23 -7.26
CA ASP A 78 9.94 16.39 -5.83
C ASP A 78 9.22 15.26 -5.04
N PRO A 79 9.76 14.86 -3.87
CA PRO A 79 9.12 13.87 -3.03
C PRO A 79 7.78 14.38 -2.50
N PRO A 80 6.85 13.46 -2.18
CA PRO A 80 5.55 13.82 -1.63
C PRO A 80 5.66 14.44 -0.23
N SER A 81 4.67 15.26 0.14
CA SER A 81 4.63 15.89 1.47
C SER A 81 4.47 14.89 2.62
N GLU A 82 3.88 13.72 2.33
CA GLU A 82 3.68 12.65 3.31
C GLU A 82 4.79 11.57 3.26
N THR A 83 5.97 11.91 2.75
CA THR A 83 7.19 11.10 2.87
C THR A 83 7.45 10.57 4.30
N PRO A 84 7.09 11.29 5.39
CA PRO A 84 7.24 10.78 6.76
C PRO A 84 6.51 9.46 7.06
N ILE A 85 5.45 9.10 6.34
CA ILE A 85 4.83 7.77 6.45
C ILE A 85 5.86 6.68 6.14
N PHE A 86 6.59 6.84 5.03
CA PHE A 86 7.58 5.87 4.55
C PHE A 86 8.81 5.81 5.46
N THR A 87 9.38 6.96 5.80
CA THR A 87 10.55 7.02 6.68
C THR A 87 10.24 6.44 8.06
N GLY A 88 9.05 6.71 8.61
CA GLY A 88 8.59 6.15 9.89
C GLY A 88 8.45 4.63 9.84
N VAL A 89 7.73 4.11 8.84
CA VAL A 89 7.50 2.67 8.65
C VAL A 89 8.83 1.95 8.40
N PHE A 90 9.61 2.39 7.45
CA PHE A 90 10.87 1.72 7.10
C PHE A 90 11.91 1.77 8.22
N ARG A 91 11.94 2.80 9.04
CA ARG A 91 12.83 2.88 10.21
C ARG A 91 12.44 1.85 11.27
N LYS A 92 11.15 1.62 11.48
CA LYS A 92 10.64 0.71 12.51
C LYS A 92 10.58 -0.75 12.07
N ARG A 93 10.34 -1.03 10.79
CA ARG A 93 10.05 -2.34 10.20
C ARG A 93 11.14 -2.74 9.20
N SER A 94 12.14 -3.48 9.65
CA SER A 94 13.21 -4.01 8.78
C SER A 94 12.74 -5.14 7.84
N ASP A 95 11.63 -5.77 8.15
CA ASP A 95 10.96 -6.82 7.36
C ASP A 95 10.10 -6.24 6.23
N VAL A 96 9.85 -4.92 6.22
CA VAL A 96 9.06 -4.23 5.20
C VAL A 96 9.96 -3.60 4.15
N ASN A 97 9.74 -3.91 2.89
CA ASN A 97 10.45 -3.32 1.75
C ASN A 97 9.55 -2.53 0.79
N ALA A 98 8.23 -2.61 0.95
CA ALA A 98 7.28 -1.76 0.24
C ALA A 98 6.20 -1.25 1.19
N CYS A 99 5.83 0.02 1.00
CA CYS A 99 4.82 0.72 1.79
C CYS A 99 3.94 1.53 0.87
N PHE A 100 2.62 1.34 0.95
CA PHE A 100 1.63 2.00 0.12
C PHE A 100 0.64 2.75 1.02
N HIS A 101 0.53 4.05 0.83
CA HIS A 101 -0.51 4.88 1.41
C HIS A 101 -1.56 5.15 0.34
N LEU A 102 -2.76 4.63 0.55
CA LEU A 102 -3.84 4.63 -0.43
C LEU A 102 -5.12 5.19 0.18
N HIS A 103 -5.92 5.88 -0.64
CA HIS A 103 -7.25 6.36 -0.24
C HIS A 103 -8.33 5.34 -0.62
N LEU A 104 -8.18 4.10 -0.14
CA LEU A 104 -9.09 3.01 -0.42
C LEU A 104 -10.50 3.34 0.08
N ARG A 105 -11.44 3.41 -0.85
CA ARG A 105 -12.79 3.90 -0.57
C ARG A 105 -13.52 3.07 0.48
N TRP A 106 -13.56 1.76 0.28
CA TRP A 106 -14.36 0.88 1.14
C TRP A 106 -13.66 0.63 2.48
N ALA A 107 -12.36 0.43 2.48
CA ALA A 107 -11.60 0.26 3.72
C ALA A 107 -11.69 1.50 4.61
N THR A 108 -11.56 2.70 4.04
CA THR A 108 -11.63 3.96 4.79
C THR A 108 -13.00 4.17 5.46
N LEU A 109 -14.10 3.72 4.84
CA LEU A 109 -15.44 3.84 5.42
C LEU A 109 -15.56 3.19 6.80
N PHE A 110 -14.86 2.09 7.05
CA PHE A 110 -14.88 1.44 8.37
C PHE A 110 -14.29 2.35 9.45
N SER A 111 -13.24 3.09 9.13
CA SER A 111 -12.66 4.08 10.05
C SER A 111 -13.58 5.30 10.28
N VAL A 112 -14.36 5.71 9.24
CA VAL A 112 -15.31 6.82 9.32
C VAL A 112 -16.44 6.50 10.29
N VAL A 113 -16.95 5.28 10.27
CA VAL A 113 -18.05 4.85 11.14
C VAL A 113 -17.58 4.20 12.46
N GLY A 114 -16.26 4.09 12.65
CA GLY A 114 -15.68 3.50 13.87
C GLY A 114 -15.94 1.99 14.00
N ARG A 115 -16.19 1.28 12.89
CA ARG A 115 -16.34 -0.19 12.87
C ARG A 115 -15.01 -0.87 12.58
N PRO A 116 -14.68 -1.99 13.25
CA PRO A 116 -13.51 -2.78 12.91
C PRO A 116 -13.56 -3.31 11.47
N LEU A 117 -12.45 -3.21 10.74
CA LEU A 117 -12.25 -3.91 9.49
C LEU A 117 -11.64 -5.28 9.79
N VAL A 118 -12.46 -6.31 9.74
CA VAL A 118 -12.10 -7.69 10.11
C VAL A 118 -12.09 -8.62 8.90
N PRO A 119 -11.29 -9.70 8.89
CA PRO A 119 -11.20 -10.61 7.75
C PRO A 119 -12.44 -11.51 7.64
N VAL A 120 -13.11 -11.49 6.48
CA VAL A 120 -14.32 -12.27 6.19
C VAL A 120 -14.17 -13.21 5.02
N PHE A 121 -13.01 -13.24 4.36
CA PHE A 121 -12.71 -14.25 3.34
C PHE A 121 -11.26 -14.74 3.47
N HIS A 122 -10.99 -15.92 2.92
CA HIS A 122 -9.75 -16.66 3.21
C HIS A 122 -8.45 -15.89 2.90
N GLN A 123 -8.38 -15.10 1.82
CA GLN A 123 -7.18 -14.34 1.47
C GLN A 123 -6.97 -13.11 2.37
N ALA A 124 -8.02 -12.62 3.03
CA ALA A 124 -7.93 -11.51 3.98
C ALA A 124 -7.42 -11.95 5.37
N ALA A 125 -7.33 -13.25 5.63
CA ALA A 125 -6.85 -13.77 6.90
C ALA A 125 -5.47 -13.21 7.32
N VAL A 126 -4.65 -12.81 6.34
CA VAL A 126 -3.31 -12.23 6.56
C VAL A 126 -3.33 -10.88 7.29
N PHE A 127 -4.43 -10.14 7.25
CA PHE A 127 -4.52 -8.83 7.88
C PHE A 127 -4.72 -8.89 9.38
N GLY A 128 -5.41 -9.94 9.86
CA GLY A 128 -5.73 -10.07 11.27
C GLY A 128 -6.53 -8.88 11.82
N GLU A 129 -6.13 -8.39 12.98
CA GLU A 129 -6.66 -7.15 13.55
C GLU A 129 -6.02 -5.96 12.85
N VAL A 130 -6.87 -5.05 12.33
CA VAL A 130 -6.42 -3.84 11.62
C VAL A 130 -6.46 -2.65 12.57
N PRO A 131 -5.30 -2.10 12.97
CA PRO A 131 -5.26 -0.93 13.83
C PRO A 131 -5.77 0.33 13.13
N VAL A 132 -6.20 1.33 13.91
CA VAL A 132 -6.68 2.62 13.41
C VAL A 132 -5.88 3.75 14.05
N HIS A 133 -5.16 4.51 13.23
CA HIS A 133 -4.52 5.75 13.65
C HIS A 133 -5.59 6.86 13.74
N GLN A 134 -5.70 7.50 14.89
CA GLN A 134 -6.83 8.37 15.20
C GLN A 134 -6.71 9.81 14.69
N ASP A 135 -5.50 10.28 14.36
CA ASP A 135 -5.30 11.60 13.76
C ASP A 135 -5.72 11.59 12.27
N PRO A 136 -6.70 12.40 11.83
CA PRO A 136 -7.15 12.45 10.44
C PRO A 136 -6.33 13.40 9.57
N ASN A 137 -5.35 14.07 10.13
CA ASN A 137 -4.55 15.06 9.42
C ASN A 137 -3.54 14.41 8.46
N LEU A 138 -2.96 15.22 7.57
CA LEU A 138 -1.83 14.83 6.74
C LEU A 138 -0.60 14.51 7.59
N ILE A 139 0.14 13.50 7.21
CA ILE A 139 1.34 13.02 7.91
C ILE A 139 2.58 13.70 7.30
N GLN A 140 2.92 14.88 7.78
CA GLN A 140 3.96 15.74 7.17
C GLN A 140 5.20 15.95 8.04
N THR A 141 5.21 15.44 9.26
CA THR A 141 6.35 15.54 10.17
C THR A 141 6.87 14.16 10.57
N ASP A 142 8.15 14.09 10.94
CA ASP A 142 8.78 12.87 11.44
C ASP A 142 8.08 12.31 12.67
N GLU A 143 7.52 13.17 13.53
CA GLU A 143 6.77 12.76 14.70
C GLU A 143 5.47 12.05 14.30
N GLN A 144 4.72 12.62 13.35
CA GLN A 144 3.52 11.99 12.81
C GLN A 144 3.84 10.66 12.12
N GLY A 145 4.91 10.60 11.32
CA GLY A 145 5.36 9.36 10.68
C GLY A 145 5.73 8.26 11.67
N ARG A 146 6.40 8.63 12.78
CA ARG A 146 6.67 7.69 13.88
C ARG A 146 5.40 7.19 14.55
N ALA A 147 4.44 8.07 14.83
CA ALA A 147 3.15 7.70 15.44
C ALA A 147 2.35 6.75 14.55
N VAL A 148 2.34 6.96 13.22
CA VAL A 148 1.75 6.03 12.24
C VAL A 148 2.45 4.68 12.30
N ALA A 149 3.78 4.64 12.28
CA ALA A 149 4.54 3.39 12.34
C ALA A 149 4.38 2.66 13.69
N GLU A 150 4.20 3.39 14.78
CA GLU A 150 3.88 2.82 16.10
C GLU A 150 2.50 2.19 16.12
N THR A 151 1.50 2.88 15.56
CA THR A 151 0.14 2.35 15.46
C THR A 151 0.09 1.12 14.54
N LEU A 152 0.81 1.13 13.41
CA LEU A 152 0.92 -0.03 12.52
C LEU A 152 1.50 -1.25 13.25
N GLY A 153 2.50 -1.03 14.11
CA GLY A 153 3.15 -2.11 14.86
C GLY A 153 3.62 -3.25 13.96
N GLY A 154 3.20 -4.47 14.26
CA GLY A 154 3.45 -5.68 13.46
C GLY A 154 2.41 -5.96 12.37
N ALA A 155 1.35 -5.14 12.26
CA ALA A 155 0.27 -5.37 11.30
C ALA A 155 0.74 -5.16 9.85
N ARG A 156 0.00 -5.74 8.90
CA ARG A 156 0.22 -5.58 7.45
C ARG A 156 -0.52 -4.37 6.89
N ALA A 157 -1.58 -3.95 7.55
CA ALA A 157 -2.39 -2.81 7.15
C ALA A 157 -2.81 -1.99 8.36
N LEU A 158 -3.00 -0.70 8.14
CA LEU A 158 -3.44 0.29 9.11
C LEU A 158 -4.51 1.18 8.46
N LEU A 159 -5.56 1.51 9.16
CA LEU A 159 -6.48 2.58 8.77
C LEU A 159 -6.02 3.92 9.35
N LEU A 160 -5.93 4.94 8.52
CA LEU A 160 -5.85 6.34 8.94
C LEU A 160 -7.29 6.86 9.02
N ARG A 161 -7.75 7.25 10.19
CA ARG A 161 -9.15 7.62 10.43
C ARG A 161 -9.63 8.72 9.47
N SER A 162 -10.65 8.41 8.67
CA SER A 162 -11.26 9.33 7.68
C SER A 162 -10.29 9.87 6.61
N HIS A 163 -9.11 9.26 6.45
CA HIS A 163 -8.08 9.69 5.51
C HIS A 163 -7.78 8.62 4.47
N GLY A 164 -7.36 7.45 4.92
CA GLY A 164 -6.93 6.38 4.00
C GLY A 164 -6.36 5.17 4.73
N THR A 165 -5.38 4.55 4.12
CA THR A 165 -4.74 3.33 4.62
C THR A 165 -3.21 3.41 4.48
N VAL A 166 -2.50 2.65 5.32
CA VAL A 166 -1.08 2.31 5.10
C VAL A 166 -0.99 0.80 5.01
N ILE A 167 -0.48 0.29 3.91
CA ILE A 167 -0.35 -1.15 3.63
C ILE A 167 1.11 -1.46 3.35
N VAL A 168 1.63 -2.53 3.94
CA VAL A 168 3.04 -2.89 3.84
C VAL A 168 3.24 -4.30 3.32
N GLY A 169 4.36 -4.52 2.66
CA GLY A 169 4.77 -5.81 2.13
C GLY A 169 6.27 -6.05 2.22
N GLU A 170 6.64 -7.31 2.14
CA GLU A 170 8.01 -7.78 2.07
C GLU A 170 8.72 -7.32 0.78
N ASP A 171 7.92 -7.02 -0.24
CA ASP A 171 8.30 -6.48 -1.53
C ASP A 171 7.13 -5.73 -2.19
N ILE A 172 7.34 -5.19 -3.38
CA ILE A 172 6.33 -4.43 -4.13
C ILE A 172 5.13 -5.31 -4.50
N GLU A 173 5.35 -6.56 -4.89
CA GLU A 173 4.30 -7.50 -5.29
C GLU A 173 3.41 -7.86 -4.10
N SER A 174 4.01 -8.05 -2.92
CA SER A 174 3.30 -8.31 -1.67
C SER A 174 2.46 -7.12 -1.24
N ALA A 175 3.02 -5.89 -1.30
CA ALA A 175 2.26 -4.67 -0.96
C ALA A 175 1.12 -4.42 -1.94
N PHE A 176 1.33 -4.63 -3.24
CA PHE A 176 0.30 -4.55 -4.26
C PHE A 176 -0.83 -5.56 -4.00
N THR A 177 -0.46 -6.83 -3.82
CA THR A 177 -1.42 -7.91 -3.55
C THR A 177 -2.21 -7.62 -2.27
N ALA A 178 -1.54 -7.19 -1.20
CA ALA A 178 -2.20 -6.80 0.04
C ALA A 178 -3.20 -5.66 -0.19
N SER A 179 -2.85 -4.65 -0.99
CA SER A 179 -3.73 -3.51 -1.27
C SER A 179 -5.04 -3.93 -1.96
N VAL A 180 -4.93 -4.80 -2.95
CA VAL A 180 -6.10 -5.35 -3.66
C VAL A 180 -6.99 -6.16 -2.72
N LEU A 181 -6.39 -7.10 -1.97
CA LEU A 181 -7.13 -7.99 -1.08
C LEU A 181 -7.73 -7.24 0.12
N PHE A 182 -7.09 -6.16 0.57
CA PHE A 182 -7.59 -5.34 1.67
C PHE A 182 -8.88 -4.61 1.28
N GLU A 183 -8.90 -3.96 0.12
CA GLU A 183 -10.10 -3.30 -0.38
C GLU A 183 -11.19 -4.32 -0.72
N GLU A 184 -10.84 -5.45 -1.33
CA GLU A 184 -11.80 -6.53 -1.61
C GLU A 184 -12.44 -7.08 -0.32
N ASN A 185 -11.67 -7.22 0.77
CA ASN A 185 -12.20 -7.60 2.07
C ASN A 185 -13.19 -6.56 2.62
N ALA A 186 -12.87 -5.27 2.48
CA ALA A 186 -13.75 -4.20 2.93
C ALA A 186 -15.09 -4.22 2.20
N VAL A 187 -15.08 -4.40 0.87
CA VAL A 187 -16.32 -4.57 0.07
C VAL A 187 -17.12 -5.77 0.56
N ARG A 188 -16.48 -6.94 0.72
CA ARG A 188 -17.16 -8.17 1.16
C ARG A 188 -17.73 -8.05 2.56
N LEU A 189 -16.99 -7.41 3.48
CA LEU A 189 -17.48 -7.18 4.85
C LEU A 189 -18.69 -6.24 4.85
N TYR A 190 -18.67 -5.19 4.03
CA TYR A 190 -19.81 -4.30 3.85
C TYR A 190 -21.02 -5.06 3.31
N ASP A 191 -20.88 -5.78 2.21
CA ASP A 191 -21.97 -6.54 1.56
C ASP A 191 -22.52 -7.63 2.49
N ALA A 192 -21.65 -8.38 3.17
CA ALA A 192 -22.05 -9.39 4.14
C ALA A 192 -22.84 -8.79 5.30
N SER A 193 -22.47 -7.58 5.77
CA SER A 193 -23.16 -6.89 6.85
C SER A 193 -24.59 -6.47 6.47
N LEU A 194 -24.90 -6.33 5.18
CA LEU A 194 -26.28 -6.09 4.68
C LEU A 194 -27.12 -7.36 4.70
N LEU A 195 -26.50 -8.53 4.59
CA LEU A 195 -27.18 -9.82 4.58
C LEU A 195 -27.38 -10.39 5.99
N GLY A 196 -26.60 -9.95 6.95
CA GLY A 196 -26.65 -10.43 8.33
C GLY A 196 -25.35 -10.19 9.08
N GLU A 197 -25.14 -10.92 10.18
CA GLU A 197 -23.90 -10.86 10.98
C GLU A 197 -22.77 -11.61 10.26
N PRO A 198 -21.67 -10.94 9.83
CA PRO A 198 -20.57 -11.60 9.15
C PRO A 198 -19.84 -12.58 10.07
N LYS A 199 -19.50 -13.77 9.55
CA LYS A 199 -18.60 -14.70 10.22
C LYS A 199 -17.15 -14.31 9.99
N VAL A 200 -16.50 -13.83 11.05
CA VAL A 200 -15.13 -13.35 11.02
C VAL A 200 -14.16 -14.53 11.12
N LEU A 201 -13.08 -14.50 10.35
CA LEU A 201 -11.94 -15.40 10.54
C LEU A 201 -11.10 -14.92 11.72
N GLU A 202 -11.03 -15.71 12.79
CA GLU A 202 -10.32 -15.34 14.01
C GLU A 202 -9.54 -16.49 14.63
N GLY A 203 -8.65 -16.17 15.56
CA GLY A 203 -7.86 -17.13 16.32
C GLY A 203 -7.10 -18.10 15.42
N LYS A 204 -7.16 -19.39 15.79
CA LYS A 204 -6.43 -20.48 15.09
C LYS A 204 -6.89 -20.66 13.64
N GLU A 205 -8.19 -20.53 13.36
CA GLU A 205 -8.73 -20.62 12.01
C GLU A 205 -8.12 -19.57 11.09
N ARG A 206 -8.09 -18.30 11.53
CA ARG A 206 -7.45 -17.22 10.81
C ARG A 206 -5.97 -17.51 10.55
N ASP A 207 -5.22 -17.91 11.58
CA ASP A 207 -3.77 -18.10 11.50
C ASP A 207 -3.39 -19.24 10.54
N GLU A 208 -4.14 -20.36 10.59
CA GLU A 208 -3.95 -21.47 9.66
C GLU A 208 -4.32 -21.09 8.22
N THR A 209 -5.39 -20.32 8.05
CA THR A 209 -5.82 -19.83 6.74
C THR A 209 -4.80 -18.86 6.17
N ALA A 210 -4.31 -17.90 6.96
CA ALA A 210 -3.28 -16.96 6.54
C ALA A 210 -2.01 -17.67 6.03
N LYS A 211 -1.51 -18.68 6.75
CA LYS A 211 -0.33 -19.47 6.33
C LYS A 211 -0.52 -20.16 4.97
N ARG A 212 -1.74 -20.56 4.64
CA ARG A 212 -2.04 -21.24 3.36
C ARG A 212 -2.26 -20.28 2.22
N THR A 213 -2.80 -19.10 2.50
CA THR A 213 -3.23 -18.12 1.47
C THR A 213 -2.24 -16.98 1.26
N TRP A 214 -1.25 -16.80 2.14
CA TRP A 214 -0.21 -15.80 2.00
C TRP A 214 1.16 -16.47 1.84
N ASN A 215 1.59 -16.63 0.60
CA ASN A 215 2.89 -17.18 0.23
C ASN A 215 3.27 -16.69 -1.18
N GLU A 216 4.53 -16.83 -1.52
CA GLU A 216 5.11 -16.38 -2.80
C GLU A 216 4.30 -16.83 -4.02
N LYS A 217 3.87 -18.10 -4.06
CA LYS A 217 3.09 -18.65 -5.18
C LYS A 217 1.74 -17.94 -5.36
N VAL A 218 1.05 -17.60 -4.27
CA VAL A 218 -0.23 -16.90 -4.31
C VAL A 218 -0.01 -15.45 -4.71
N ILE A 219 0.99 -14.78 -4.13
CA ILE A 219 1.34 -13.39 -4.44
C ILE A 219 1.68 -13.25 -5.91
N SER A 220 2.62 -14.06 -6.43
CA SER A 220 3.01 -14.05 -7.83
C SER A 220 1.83 -14.34 -8.78
N LYS A 221 0.94 -15.26 -8.39
CA LYS A 221 -0.27 -15.55 -9.18
C LYS A 221 -1.18 -14.33 -9.30
N ILE A 222 -1.40 -13.61 -8.20
CA ILE A 222 -2.26 -12.41 -8.18
C ILE A 222 -1.58 -11.28 -8.95
N TRP A 223 -0.31 -11.02 -8.70
CA TRP A 223 0.48 -10.03 -9.42
C TRP A 223 0.43 -10.25 -10.95
N ASN A 224 0.73 -11.46 -11.39
CA ASN A 224 0.69 -11.81 -12.82
C ASN A 224 -0.71 -11.73 -13.42
N TYR A 225 -1.76 -12.03 -12.65
CA TYR A 225 -3.14 -11.83 -13.11
C TYR A 225 -3.38 -10.37 -13.49
N TYR A 226 -2.96 -9.41 -12.67
CA TYR A 226 -3.14 -7.99 -12.95
C TYR A 226 -2.28 -7.48 -14.09
N ILE A 227 -1.08 -8.02 -14.27
CA ILE A 227 -0.25 -7.75 -15.45
C ILE A 227 -0.97 -8.21 -16.71
N LEU A 228 -1.38 -9.48 -16.78
CA LEU A 228 -2.07 -10.04 -17.93
C LEU A 228 -3.40 -9.32 -18.22
N LYS A 229 -4.12 -8.94 -17.19
CA LYS A 229 -5.34 -8.14 -17.33
C LYS A 229 -5.03 -6.78 -17.98
N ALA A 230 -4.01 -6.07 -17.52
CA ALA A 230 -3.61 -4.79 -18.09
C ALA A 230 -3.09 -4.92 -19.53
N GLN A 231 -2.35 -6.00 -19.84
CA GLN A 231 -1.90 -6.31 -21.22
C GLN A 231 -3.10 -6.59 -22.15
N SER A 232 -4.06 -7.40 -21.70
CA SER A 232 -5.26 -7.72 -22.50
C SER A 232 -6.11 -6.50 -22.86
N GLU A 233 -5.94 -5.41 -22.12
CA GLU A 233 -6.65 -4.13 -22.33
C GLU A 233 -5.76 -3.08 -23.03
N GLY A 234 -4.54 -3.45 -23.40
CA GLY A 234 -3.60 -2.57 -24.11
C GLY A 234 -3.06 -1.41 -23.25
N LEU A 235 -3.08 -1.56 -21.92
CA LEU A 235 -2.61 -0.52 -20.98
C LEU A 235 -1.11 -0.62 -20.70
N ILE A 236 -0.54 -1.79 -20.90
CA ILE A 236 0.91 -2.05 -20.82
C ILE A 236 1.31 -3.00 -21.95
N SER A 237 2.53 -2.85 -22.45
CA SER A 237 3.13 -3.73 -23.48
C SER A 237 3.68 -5.00 -22.87
#